data_33c2258113f612d007f4687e392e3e2a
#
_entry.id   33c2258113f612d007f4687e392e3e2a
#
_cell.length_a   1.000
_cell.length_b   1.000
_cell.length_c   1.000
_cell.angle_alpha   90.00
_cell.angle_beta   90.00
_cell.angle_gamma   90.00
#
_symmetry.space_group_name_H-M   'P 1'
#
loop_
_entity.id
_entity.type
_entity.pdbx_description
1 polymer ?
#
loop_
_entity_poly.entity_id
_entity_poly.type
_entity_poly.pdbx_seq_one_letter_code
_entity_poly.pdbx_strand_id
1 'polypeptide(L)'
;MELRGIDYLRRKLESCRARVNLRYKHYAMKYYEAPIGITIPANIRAQYRSTLGWTAKGVDSLADRIVFREFGNDDFNVTEIFNRNNPDIFFDSAILASLIGSCSFIYISKDKDDDSEIKFRYLA
;
A
#
# COMPACT_ATOMS: atom_id res chain seq x y z
N MET A 1 -17.55 -22.59 -19.51
CA MET A 1 -17.45 -21.29 -20.20
C MET A 1 -16.30 -20.50 -19.58
N GLU A 2 -15.18 -20.37 -20.28
CA GLU A 2 -14.04 -19.60 -19.76
C GLU A 2 -14.41 -18.12 -19.74
N LEU A 3 -14.37 -17.53 -18.57
CA LEU A 3 -14.56 -16.09 -18.42
C LEU A 3 -13.35 -15.36 -18.99
N ARG A 4 -13.57 -14.51 -19.97
CA ARG A 4 -12.56 -13.67 -20.59
C ARG A 4 -12.88 -12.19 -20.35
N GLY A 5 -11.85 -11.34 -20.33
CA GLY A 5 -11.99 -9.90 -20.20
C GLY A 5 -12.24 -9.42 -18.77
N ILE A 6 -13.06 -8.39 -18.63
CA ILE A 6 -13.27 -7.66 -17.37
C ILE A 6 -13.87 -8.54 -16.26
N ASP A 7 -14.76 -9.47 -16.60
CA ASP A 7 -15.38 -10.35 -15.61
C ASP A 7 -14.37 -11.36 -15.02
N TYR A 8 -13.44 -11.83 -15.83
CA TYR A 8 -12.33 -12.64 -15.34
C TYR A 8 -11.45 -11.85 -14.37
N LEU A 9 -11.07 -10.63 -14.75
CA LEU A 9 -10.23 -9.76 -13.90
C LEU A 9 -10.94 -9.42 -12.58
N ARG A 10 -12.25 -9.12 -12.63
CA ARG A 10 -13.05 -8.84 -11.44
C ARG A 10 -13.07 -10.02 -10.47
N ARG A 11 -13.33 -11.24 -10.97
CA ARG A 11 -13.28 -12.46 -10.12
C ARG A 11 -11.89 -12.72 -9.55
N LYS A 12 -10.85 -12.49 -10.33
CA LYS A 12 -9.47 -12.61 -9.88
C LYS A 12 -9.18 -11.63 -8.74
N LEU A 13 -9.60 -10.39 -8.90
CA LEU A 13 -9.48 -9.34 -7.89
C LEU A 13 -10.23 -9.73 -6.59
N GLU A 14 -11.47 -10.18 -6.70
CA GLU A 14 -12.26 -10.61 -5.55
C GLU A 14 -11.59 -11.77 -4.80
N SER A 15 -11.05 -12.75 -5.52
CA SER A 15 -10.34 -13.87 -4.89
C SER A 15 -9.06 -13.47 -4.14
N CYS A 16 -8.40 -12.40 -4.60
CA CYS A 16 -7.19 -11.87 -3.97
C CYS A 16 -7.48 -10.90 -2.82
N ARG A 17 -8.63 -10.23 -2.85
CA ARG A 17 -9.00 -9.18 -1.91
C ARG A 17 -8.96 -9.63 -0.46
N ALA A 18 -9.47 -10.80 -0.16
CA ALA A 18 -9.47 -11.35 1.20
C ALA A 18 -8.02 -11.54 1.74
N ARG A 19 -7.12 -12.01 0.88
CA ARG A 19 -5.72 -12.21 1.22
C ARG A 19 -4.98 -10.89 1.44
N VAL A 20 -5.21 -9.90 0.60
CA VAL A 20 -4.62 -8.57 0.74
C VAL A 20 -5.12 -7.91 2.02
N ASN A 21 -6.43 -7.93 2.28
CA ASN A 21 -7.00 -7.41 3.52
C ASN A 21 -6.41 -8.09 4.76
N LEU A 22 -6.15 -9.40 4.70
CA LEU A 22 -5.53 -10.12 5.80
C LEU A 22 -4.10 -9.62 6.05
N ARG A 23 -3.32 -9.38 4.99
CA ARG A 23 -1.95 -8.83 5.11
C ARG A 23 -1.94 -7.44 5.74
N TYR A 24 -2.85 -6.55 5.33
CA TYR A 24 -3.00 -5.24 5.96
C TYR A 24 -3.42 -5.34 7.44
N LYS A 25 -4.28 -6.30 7.80
CA LYS A 25 -4.62 -6.56 9.20
C LYS A 25 -3.40 -7.02 10.02
N HIS A 26 -2.56 -7.88 9.44
CA HIS A 26 -1.32 -8.30 10.08
C HIS A 26 -0.32 -7.15 10.21
N TYR A 27 -0.16 -6.34 9.16
CA TYR A 27 0.67 -5.14 9.22
C TYR A 27 0.19 -4.18 10.31
N ALA A 28 -1.11 -3.90 10.37
CA ALA A 28 -1.70 -3.04 11.39
C ALA A 28 -1.84 -3.71 12.77
N MET A 29 -1.43 -4.98 12.92
CA MET A 29 -1.59 -5.80 14.14
C MET A 29 -3.05 -5.93 14.64
N LYS A 30 -4.01 -5.70 13.77
CA LYS A 30 -5.45 -5.77 14.10
C LYS A 30 -6.00 -7.21 14.15
N TYR A 31 -5.20 -8.17 13.71
CA TYR A 31 -5.59 -9.59 13.67
C TYR A 31 -5.23 -10.34 14.94
N TYR A 32 -4.39 -9.80 15.78
CA TYR A 32 -3.94 -10.46 16.99
C TYR A 32 -4.94 -10.21 18.12
N GLU A 33 -5.75 -11.23 18.41
CA GLU A 33 -6.49 -11.32 19.66
C GLU A 33 -5.64 -12.11 20.65
N ALA A 34 -4.98 -11.40 21.57
CA ALA A 34 -4.32 -12.08 22.68
C ALA A 34 -5.39 -12.87 23.45
N PRO A 35 -5.17 -14.15 23.75
CA PRO A 35 -6.05 -14.91 24.65
C PRO A 35 -5.90 -14.33 26.06
N ILE A 36 -6.57 -13.23 26.30
CA ILE A 36 -6.68 -12.64 27.62
C ILE A 36 -7.62 -13.56 28.40
N GLY A 37 -7.14 -14.10 29.51
CA GLY A 37 -7.85 -15.10 30.30
C GLY A 37 -9.33 -14.73 30.54
N ILE A 38 -10.15 -15.78 30.70
CA ILE A 38 -11.62 -15.73 30.81
C ILE A 38 -12.10 -14.81 31.96
N THR A 39 -11.22 -14.52 32.91
CA THR A 39 -11.50 -13.72 34.12
C THR A 39 -11.66 -12.20 33.87
N ILE A 40 -11.31 -11.70 32.69
CA ILE A 40 -11.38 -10.25 32.41
C ILE A 40 -12.70 -9.91 31.72
N PRO A 41 -13.52 -9.01 32.29
CA PRO A 41 -14.77 -8.56 31.68
C PRO A 41 -14.56 -8.01 30.25
N ALA A 42 -15.53 -8.25 29.36
CA ALA A 42 -15.40 -7.91 27.93
C ALA A 42 -15.17 -6.41 27.67
N ASN A 43 -15.75 -5.53 28.49
CA ASN A 43 -15.56 -4.08 28.43
C ASN A 43 -14.11 -3.64 28.74
N ILE A 44 -13.46 -4.33 29.68
CA ILE A 44 -12.06 -4.07 30.04
C ILE A 44 -11.12 -4.71 29.01
N ARG A 45 -11.46 -5.89 28.48
CA ARG A 45 -10.69 -6.58 27.44
C ARG A 45 -10.50 -5.72 26.18
N ALA A 46 -11.51 -4.95 25.79
CA ALA A 46 -11.45 -4.06 24.64
C ALA A 46 -10.43 -2.92 24.81
N GLN A 47 -10.12 -2.53 26.04
CA GLN A 47 -9.16 -1.46 26.36
C GLN A 47 -7.71 -1.95 26.44
N TYR A 48 -7.49 -3.25 26.72
CA TYR A 48 -6.16 -3.86 26.80
C TYR A 48 -5.72 -4.50 25.47
N ARG A 49 -5.71 -3.73 24.39
CA ARG A 49 -5.07 -4.14 23.14
C ARG A 49 -3.63 -3.63 23.10
N SER A 50 -2.71 -4.46 23.56
CA SER A 50 -1.27 -4.18 23.32
C SER A 50 -0.89 -4.67 21.93
N THR A 51 -0.52 -3.75 21.06
CA THR A 51 0.02 -4.03 19.73
C THR A 51 1.54 -3.92 19.77
N LEU A 52 2.23 -5.02 19.53
CA LEU A 52 3.70 -5.04 19.58
C LEU A 52 4.36 -4.39 18.35
N GLY A 53 3.62 -4.21 17.24
CA GLY A 53 4.11 -3.52 16.05
C GLY A 53 5.28 -4.16 15.30
N TRP A 54 5.69 -5.39 15.67
CA TRP A 54 6.85 -6.06 15.06
C TRP A 54 6.70 -6.28 13.56
N THR A 55 5.50 -6.62 13.10
CA THR A 55 5.22 -6.85 11.67
C THR A 55 5.37 -5.56 10.88
N ALA A 56 4.78 -4.46 11.38
CA ALA A 56 4.94 -3.13 10.79
C ALA A 56 6.42 -2.73 10.75
N LYS A 57 7.11 -2.84 11.88
CA LYS A 57 8.55 -2.50 11.98
C LYS A 57 9.42 -3.25 10.97
N GLY A 58 9.13 -4.54 10.74
CA GLY A 58 9.85 -5.33 9.74
C GLY A 58 9.63 -4.83 8.32
N VAL A 59 8.39 -4.53 7.96
CA VAL A 59 8.03 -4.01 6.62
C VAL A 59 8.57 -2.60 6.41
N ASP A 60 8.41 -1.72 7.40
CA ASP A 60 8.88 -0.34 7.34
C ASP A 60 10.42 -0.29 7.20
N SER A 61 11.15 -1.10 7.98
CA SER A 61 12.61 -1.19 7.87
C SER A 61 13.08 -1.69 6.49
N LEU A 62 12.27 -2.46 5.80
CA LEU A 62 12.56 -2.88 4.43
C LEU A 62 12.23 -1.76 3.43
N ALA A 63 11.09 -1.09 3.61
CA ALA A 63 10.69 0.04 2.79
C ALA A 63 11.73 1.17 2.82
N ASP A 64 12.21 1.54 4.02
CA ASP A 64 13.21 2.59 4.25
C ASP A 64 14.56 2.34 3.54
N ARG A 65 14.83 1.09 3.14
CA ARG A 65 16.05 0.73 2.40
C ARG A 65 15.91 0.85 0.90
N ILE A 66 14.69 0.98 0.40
CA ILE A 66 14.39 1.10 -1.02
C ILE A 66 14.38 2.58 -1.37
N VAL A 67 15.44 3.05 -1.99
CA VAL A 67 15.58 4.45 -2.39
C VAL A 67 15.53 4.53 -3.91
N PHE A 68 14.66 5.37 -4.42
CA PHE A 68 14.69 5.74 -5.85
C PHE A 68 15.97 6.53 -6.13
N ARG A 69 16.67 6.18 -7.19
CA ARG A 69 17.90 6.89 -7.56
C ARG A 69 17.69 7.83 -8.75
N GLU A 70 17.37 7.26 -9.90
CA GLU A 70 17.25 8.03 -11.12
C GLU A 70 16.47 7.27 -12.20
N PHE A 71 15.98 7.97 -13.19
CA PHE A 71 15.48 7.36 -14.42
C PHE A 71 16.66 7.17 -15.40
N GLY A 72 16.82 5.95 -15.91
CA GLY A 72 17.75 5.70 -17.02
C GLY A 72 17.16 6.28 -18.32
N ASN A 73 17.95 7.02 -19.10
CA ASN A 73 17.54 7.67 -20.36
C ASN A 73 16.34 8.62 -20.19
N ASP A 74 16.56 9.73 -19.50
CA ASP A 74 15.52 10.75 -19.27
C ASP A 74 15.40 11.73 -20.46
N ASP A 75 15.00 11.18 -21.63
CA ASP A 75 14.84 11.98 -22.86
C ASP A 75 13.61 12.91 -22.83
N PHE A 76 12.69 12.68 -21.88
CA PHE A 76 11.42 13.42 -21.74
C PHE A 76 11.33 14.31 -20.50
N ASN A 77 12.44 14.57 -19.84
CA ASN A 77 12.48 15.31 -18.56
C ASN A 77 11.54 14.72 -17.47
N VAL A 78 11.43 13.40 -17.42
CA VAL A 78 10.59 12.70 -16.46
C VAL A 78 11.04 12.98 -15.02
N THR A 79 12.34 13.15 -14.80
CA THR A 79 12.91 13.51 -13.49
C THR A 79 12.37 14.84 -12.98
N GLU A 80 12.21 15.85 -13.83
CA GLU A 80 11.65 17.14 -13.43
C GLU A 80 10.17 17.01 -13.04
N ILE A 81 9.39 16.31 -13.87
CA ILE A 81 7.97 16.04 -13.60
C ILE A 81 7.82 15.24 -12.30
N PHE A 82 8.66 14.25 -12.10
CA PHE A 82 8.68 13.43 -10.90
C PHE A 82 8.93 14.27 -9.64
N ASN A 83 9.95 15.14 -9.68
CA ASN A 83 10.31 16.01 -8.55
C ASN A 83 9.21 17.03 -8.21
N ARG A 84 8.46 17.53 -9.20
CA ARG A 84 7.31 18.43 -8.97
C ARG A 84 6.16 17.75 -8.21
N ASN A 85 6.06 16.42 -8.27
CA ASN A 85 4.98 15.66 -7.65
C ASN A 85 5.29 15.14 -6.23
N ASN A 86 6.28 15.69 -5.53
CA ASN A 86 6.68 15.25 -4.20
C ASN A 86 6.94 13.74 -4.12
N PRO A 87 7.97 13.24 -4.81
CA PRO A 87 8.23 11.81 -4.96
C PRO A 87 8.39 11.07 -3.63
N ASP A 88 8.96 11.72 -2.63
CA ASP A 88 9.18 11.16 -1.29
C ASP A 88 7.88 10.68 -0.65
N ILE A 89 6.76 11.36 -0.94
CA ILE A 89 5.47 11.00 -0.34
C ILE A 89 4.80 9.88 -1.12
N PHE A 90 4.63 10.04 -2.45
CA PHE A 90 3.84 9.08 -3.22
C PHE A 90 4.63 7.80 -3.51
N PHE A 91 5.95 7.89 -3.71
CA PHE A 91 6.78 6.75 -4.05
C PHE A 91 7.00 5.84 -2.84
N ASP A 92 7.32 6.41 -1.68
CA ASP A 92 7.45 5.64 -0.42
C ASP A 92 6.14 4.95 -0.05
N SER A 93 5.01 5.63 -0.23
CA SER A 93 3.70 5.04 -0.02
C SER A 93 3.41 3.90 -1.00
N ALA A 94 3.81 4.03 -2.27
CA ALA A 94 3.67 2.99 -3.28
C ALA A 94 4.56 1.77 -2.98
N ILE A 95 5.80 1.99 -2.51
CA ILE A 95 6.71 0.93 -2.08
C ILE A 95 6.10 0.17 -0.90
N LEU A 96 5.65 0.87 0.14
CA LEU A 96 5.03 0.27 1.31
C LEU A 96 3.80 -0.55 0.92
N ALA A 97 2.91 0.00 0.09
CA ALA A 97 1.74 -0.71 -0.42
C ALA A 97 2.12 -1.97 -1.22
N SER A 98 3.19 -1.92 -2.02
CA SER A 98 3.66 -3.07 -2.79
C SER A 98 4.25 -4.17 -1.91
N LEU A 99 4.95 -3.81 -0.83
CA LEU A 99 5.49 -4.77 0.13
C LEU A 99 4.38 -5.49 0.91
N ILE A 100 3.32 -4.79 1.28
CA ILE A 100 2.18 -5.38 1.99
C ILE A 100 1.26 -6.14 1.03
N GLY A 101 0.85 -5.48 -0.08
CA GLY A 101 -0.16 -5.98 -1.02
C GLY A 101 0.38 -6.88 -2.12
N SER A 102 1.68 -6.91 -2.34
CA SER A 102 2.43 -7.56 -3.44
C SER A 102 2.51 -6.74 -4.73
N CYS A 103 1.69 -5.73 -4.89
CA CYS A 103 1.77 -4.78 -6.01
C CYS A 103 1.14 -3.45 -5.60
N SER A 104 1.59 -2.39 -6.24
CA SER A 104 0.97 -1.08 -6.20
C SER A 104 0.90 -0.51 -7.61
N PHE A 105 0.06 0.47 -7.81
CA PHE A 105 -0.13 1.11 -9.11
C PHE A 105 0.14 2.60 -8.98
N ILE A 106 0.85 3.15 -9.94
CA ILE A 106 1.02 4.59 -10.07
C ILE A 106 0.11 5.04 -11.22
N TYR A 107 -0.82 5.92 -10.91
CA TYR A 107 -1.70 6.52 -11.87
C TYR A 107 -1.14 7.87 -12.32
N ILE A 108 -1.00 8.04 -13.61
CA ILE A 108 -0.48 9.27 -14.22
C ILE A 108 -1.65 9.96 -14.91
N SER A 109 -1.93 11.20 -14.53
CA SER A 109 -2.99 12.00 -15.13
C SER A 109 -2.53 13.41 -15.41
N LYS A 110 -3.10 14.01 -16.45
CA LYS A 110 -2.98 15.45 -16.72
C LYS A 110 -3.90 16.22 -15.75
N ASP A 111 -3.48 17.40 -15.32
CA ASP A 111 -4.40 18.27 -14.59
C ASP A 111 -5.46 18.81 -15.55
N LYS A 112 -6.68 19.00 -15.02
CA LYS A 112 -7.79 19.53 -15.82
C LYS A 112 -7.69 21.05 -16.01
N ASP A 113 -7.07 21.71 -15.06
CA ASP A 113 -6.97 23.18 -15.03
C ASP A 113 -5.67 23.70 -15.63
N ASP A 114 -4.63 22.87 -15.72
CA ASP A 114 -3.35 23.20 -16.36
C ASP A 114 -2.88 22.03 -17.24
N ASP A 115 -2.95 22.23 -18.54
CA ASP A 115 -2.55 21.24 -19.55
C ASP A 115 -1.07 20.87 -19.51
N SER A 116 -0.25 21.68 -18.83
CA SER A 116 1.19 21.47 -18.67
C SER A 116 1.55 20.64 -17.45
N GLU A 117 0.63 20.44 -16.49
CA GLU A 117 0.91 19.77 -15.24
C GLU A 117 0.51 18.29 -15.27
N ILE A 118 1.49 17.41 -15.13
CA ILE A 118 1.29 15.96 -15.02
C ILE A 118 1.35 15.59 -13.54
N LYS A 119 0.30 14.93 -13.03
CA LYS A 119 0.22 14.48 -11.64
C LYS A 119 0.35 12.97 -11.53
N PHE A 120 1.16 12.54 -10.57
CA PHE A 120 1.32 11.15 -10.18
C PHE A 120 0.52 10.86 -8.91
N ARG A 121 -0.23 9.77 -8.91
CA ARG A 121 -0.93 9.25 -7.73
C ARG A 121 -0.69 7.76 -7.61
N TYR A 122 -0.44 7.28 -6.42
CA TYR A 122 -0.41 5.85 -6.18
C TYR A 122 -1.81 5.33 -5.84
N LEU A 123 -2.07 4.09 -6.21
CA LEU A 123 -3.28 3.34 -5.86
C LEU A 123 -2.84 2.07 -5.11
N ALA A 124 -3.32 1.91 -3.89
CA ALA A 124 -3.07 0.74 -3.04
C ALA A 124 -4.21 -0.28 -3.14
#